data_262c061de45a9365a2cda330d82ec62f
#
_entry.id   262c061de45a9365a2cda330d82ec62f
#
_cell.length_a   1.000
_cell.length_b   1.000
_cell.length_c   1.000
_cell.angle_alpha   90.00
_cell.angle_beta   90.00
_cell.angle_gamma   90.00
#
_symmetry.space_group_name_H-M   'P 1'
#
loop_
_entity.id
_entity.type
_entity.pdbx_description
1 polymer ?
#
loop_
_entity_poly.entity_id
_entity_poly.type
_entity_poly.pdbx_seq_one_letter_code
_entity_poly.pdbx_strand_id
1 'polypeptide(L)'
;MRKLLFITTILTLFLLGACGSKPTGQEEGASEKLKVVTTYSIIYDITKNVGGGAVEIYNLTPIGADPHEYDPLPEDVKKTTDADVVFYNGLNLEEGNGWFKKLIEVAGKGDEEAPVYLVSKGVEPILLESQGLEEETDPHAWLDLRNGIKYTKNIRDALIKEDPENENIYVENADQYILELTELHEKAIERISTIDENK
;
A
#
# COMPACT_ATOMS: atom_id res chain seq x y z
N MET A 1 -22.84 24.20 -72.54
CA MET A 1 -23.54 23.70 -71.34
C MET A 1 -22.96 22.36 -70.84
N ARG A 2 -22.53 21.41 -71.65
CA ARG A 2 -21.99 20.11 -71.20
C ARG A 2 -20.60 20.20 -70.46
N LYS A 3 -19.79 21.21 -70.73
CA LYS A 3 -18.45 21.40 -70.08
C LYS A 3 -18.57 22.06 -68.70
N LEU A 4 -19.63 22.82 -68.44
CA LEU A 4 -19.85 23.46 -67.16
C LEU A 4 -20.38 22.45 -66.09
N LEU A 5 -21.10 21.42 -66.54
CA LEU A 5 -21.64 20.36 -65.70
C LEU A 5 -20.52 19.43 -65.14
N PHE A 6 -19.47 19.21 -65.95
CA PHE A 6 -18.30 18.37 -65.48
C PHE A 6 -17.42 19.05 -64.46
N ILE A 7 -17.28 20.37 -64.50
CA ILE A 7 -16.46 21.13 -63.57
C ILE A 7 -17.15 21.20 -62.20
N THR A 8 -18.48 21.32 -62.14
CA THR A 8 -19.24 21.31 -60.88
C THR A 8 -19.24 19.94 -60.20
N THR A 9 -19.22 18.83 -60.95
CA THR A 9 -19.22 17.48 -60.41
C THR A 9 -17.86 17.10 -59.81
N ILE A 10 -16.76 17.62 -60.36
CA ILE A 10 -15.39 17.38 -59.84
C ILE A 10 -15.14 18.21 -58.58
N LEU A 11 -15.72 19.41 -58.47
CA LEU A 11 -15.54 20.26 -57.28
C LEU A 11 -16.33 19.74 -56.07
N THR A 12 -17.44 19.02 -56.26
CA THR A 12 -18.23 18.42 -55.18
C THR A 12 -17.62 17.14 -54.62
N LEU A 13 -16.75 16.44 -55.34
CA LEU A 13 -16.05 15.24 -54.82
C LEU A 13 -14.86 15.58 -53.90
N PHE A 14 -14.34 16.81 -53.91
CA PHE A 14 -13.22 17.22 -53.07
C PHE A 14 -13.63 17.69 -51.66
N LEU A 15 -14.94 17.85 -51.38
CA LEU A 15 -15.46 18.33 -50.10
C LEU A 15 -15.90 17.22 -49.14
N LEU A 16 -15.78 15.94 -49.54
CA LEU A 16 -16.16 14.78 -48.70
C LEU A 16 -14.97 14.06 -48.07
N GLY A 17 -13.74 14.57 -48.24
CA GLY A 17 -12.52 13.98 -47.69
C GLY A 17 -12.04 14.54 -46.35
N ALA A 18 -12.77 15.46 -45.69
CA ALA A 18 -12.31 16.18 -44.50
C ALA A 18 -13.10 15.85 -43.22
N CYS A 19 -13.46 14.58 -43.04
CA CYS A 19 -13.98 14.12 -41.72
C CYS A 19 -13.48 12.71 -41.46
N GLY A 20 -12.34 12.61 -40.79
CA GLY A 20 -11.82 11.32 -40.40
C GLY A 20 -10.44 11.33 -39.73
N SER A 21 -10.00 12.45 -39.18
CA SER A 21 -8.92 12.41 -38.16
C SER A 21 -9.63 12.33 -36.81
N LYS A 22 -9.95 11.11 -36.35
CA LYS A 22 -10.02 10.88 -34.91
C LYS A 22 -8.65 11.31 -34.35
N PRO A 23 -8.59 12.19 -33.37
CA PRO A 23 -7.40 12.27 -32.58
C PRO A 23 -7.26 10.87 -31.95
N THR A 24 -6.30 10.09 -32.41
CA THR A 24 -5.70 9.05 -31.59
C THR A 24 -5.01 9.78 -30.45
N GLY A 25 -5.80 10.24 -29.48
CA GLY A 25 -5.31 10.28 -28.11
C GLY A 25 -4.97 8.81 -27.82
N GLN A 26 -3.70 8.49 -27.82
CA GLN A 26 -3.24 7.44 -26.95
C GLN A 26 -3.73 7.90 -25.56
N GLU A 27 -4.83 7.31 -25.10
CA GLU A 27 -4.95 7.05 -23.68
C GLU A 27 -3.68 6.22 -23.41
N GLU A 28 -2.64 6.86 -22.86
CA GLU A 28 -1.64 6.16 -22.11
C GLU A 28 -2.46 5.29 -21.17
N GLY A 29 -2.48 3.98 -21.43
CA GLY A 29 -3.23 3.03 -20.63
C GLY A 29 -2.76 3.25 -19.22
N ALA A 30 -3.60 3.81 -18.37
CA ALA A 30 -3.31 3.91 -16.97
C ALA A 30 -2.99 2.48 -16.53
N SER A 31 -1.72 2.22 -16.21
CA SER A 31 -1.31 0.94 -15.66
C SER A 31 -2.28 0.61 -14.53
N GLU A 32 -2.86 -0.60 -14.55
CA GLU A 32 -3.75 -1.01 -13.47
C GLU A 32 -2.95 -0.92 -12.17
N LYS A 33 -3.49 -0.20 -11.17
CA LYS A 33 -2.80 -0.01 -9.92
C LYS A 33 -2.69 -1.32 -9.17
N LEU A 34 -1.55 -1.55 -8.53
CA LEU A 34 -1.36 -2.70 -7.66
C LEU A 34 -2.35 -2.64 -6.50
N LYS A 35 -3.15 -3.70 -6.32
CA LYS A 35 -4.17 -3.79 -5.26
C LYS A 35 -3.53 -4.28 -3.97
N VAL A 36 -3.53 -3.43 -2.97
CA VAL A 36 -2.89 -3.70 -1.69
C VAL A 36 -3.92 -3.73 -0.58
N VAL A 37 -3.87 -4.74 0.26
CA VAL A 37 -4.62 -4.82 1.51
C VAL A 37 -3.68 -4.62 2.69
N THR A 38 -4.10 -3.82 3.67
CA THR A 38 -3.38 -3.57 4.92
C THR A 38 -4.26 -3.89 6.11
N THR A 39 -3.69 -4.38 7.21
CA THR A 39 -4.48 -4.78 8.38
C THR A 39 -4.95 -3.60 9.21
N TYR A 40 -4.18 -2.53 9.34
CA TYR A 40 -4.55 -1.36 10.15
C TYR A 40 -3.88 -0.06 9.69
N SER A 41 -4.26 1.05 10.30
CA SER A 41 -4.02 2.42 9.84
C SER A 41 -2.53 2.81 9.70
N ILE A 42 -1.63 2.28 10.54
CA ILE A 42 -0.20 2.61 10.45
C ILE A 42 0.41 1.99 9.20
N ILE A 43 0.11 0.71 8.93
CA ILE A 43 0.58 0.04 7.70
C ILE A 43 -0.04 0.71 6.47
N TYR A 44 -1.32 1.09 6.55
CA TYR A 44 -1.99 1.84 5.49
C TYR A 44 -1.24 3.14 5.16
N ASP A 45 -0.90 3.93 6.18
CA ASP A 45 -0.20 5.21 5.98
C ASP A 45 1.18 5.02 5.37
N ILE A 46 1.99 4.09 5.89
CA ILE A 46 3.31 3.78 5.33
C ILE A 46 3.16 3.30 3.87
N THR A 47 2.24 2.38 3.61
CA THR A 47 2.00 1.86 2.26
C THR A 47 1.57 2.95 1.29
N LYS A 48 0.74 3.89 1.74
CA LYS A 48 0.31 5.04 0.95
C LYS A 48 1.47 5.97 0.61
N ASN A 49 2.35 6.24 1.57
CA ASN A 49 3.51 7.09 1.35
C ASN A 49 4.50 6.42 0.39
N VAL A 50 4.76 5.11 0.52
CA VAL A 50 5.68 4.37 -0.35
C VAL A 50 5.09 4.11 -1.73
N GLY A 51 3.85 3.64 -1.79
CA GLY A 51 3.19 3.23 -3.04
C GLY A 51 2.74 4.40 -3.91
N GLY A 52 2.44 5.55 -3.29
CA GLY A 52 2.01 6.75 -4.01
C GLY A 52 0.81 6.51 -4.92
N GLY A 53 0.93 6.94 -6.16
CA GLY A 53 -0.11 6.78 -7.18
C GLY A 53 -0.18 5.41 -7.84
N ALA A 54 0.82 4.55 -7.64
CA ALA A 54 0.93 3.23 -8.27
C ALA A 54 0.09 2.14 -7.57
N VAL A 55 -0.40 2.39 -6.35
CA VAL A 55 -1.17 1.42 -5.56
C VAL A 55 -2.63 1.86 -5.35
N GLU A 56 -3.52 0.88 -5.21
CA GLU A 56 -4.87 1.03 -4.67
C GLU A 56 -4.93 0.27 -3.35
N ILE A 57 -5.16 0.99 -2.24
CA ILE A 57 -5.04 0.41 -0.90
C ILE A 57 -6.42 0.25 -0.27
N TYR A 58 -6.69 -0.94 0.26
CA TYR A 58 -7.82 -1.23 1.14
C TYR A 58 -7.32 -1.54 2.55
N ASN A 59 -7.83 -0.81 3.55
CA ASN A 59 -7.47 -1.04 4.95
C ASN A 59 -8.57 -1.82 5.65
N LEU A 60 -8.25 -3.00 6.20
CA LEU A 60 -9.21 -3.90 6.83
C LEU A 60 -9.82 -3.28 8.09
N THR A 61 -9.00 -2.98 9.07
CA THR A 61 -9.49 -2.41 10.32
C THR A 61 -9.79 -0.92 10.15
N PRO A 62 -11.04 -0.46 10.30
CA PRO A 62 -11.37 0.95 10.21
C PRO A 62 -10.51 1.83 11.14
N ILE A 63 -10.22 3.07 10.72
CA ILE A 63 -9.45 3.99 11.55
C ILE A 63 -10.15 4.19 12.91
N GLY A 64 -9.42 3.91 13.99
CA GLY A 64 -9.92 4.01 15.36
C GLY A 64 -10.57 2.73 15.90
N ALA A 65 -10.68 1.68 15.10
CA ALA A 65 -11.05 0.35 15.58
C ALA A 65 -9.81 -0.42 16.07
N ASP A 66 -10.05 -1.43 16.89
CA ASP A 66 -9.00 -2.26 17.47
C ASP A 66 -8.58 -3.38 16.51
N PRO A 67 -7.31 -3.42 16.06
CA PRO A 67 -6.83 -4.48 15.19
C PRO A 67 -6.61 -5.83 15.90
N HIS A 68 -6.60 -5.86 17.24
CA HIS A 68 -6.45 -7.11 17.99
C HIS A 68 -7.66 -8.01 17.88
N GLU A 69 -8.86 -7.43 17.83
CA GLU A 69 -10.14 -8.14 17.89
C GLU A 69 -11.07 -7.77 16.73
N TYR A 70 -10.51 -7.65 15.54
CA TYR A 70 -11.29 -7.33 14.36
C TYR A 70 -12.15 -8.53 13.92
N ASP A 71 -13.34 -8.25 13.40
CA ASP A 71 -14.24 -9.26 12.81
C ASP A 71 -14.45 -8.91 11.32
N PRO A 72 -13.77 -9.63 10.40
CA PRO A 72 -13.80 -9.30 8.98
C PRO A 72 -15.20 -9.43 8.37
N LEU A 73 -15.56 -8.44 7.59
CA LEU A 73 -16.78 -8.40 6.80
C LEU A 73 -16.63 -9.19 5.49
N PRO A 74 -17.75 -9.60 4.84
CA PRO A 74 -17.69 -10.26 3.52
C PRO A 74 -16.94 -9.43 2.46
N GLU A 75 -16.96 -8.10 2.56
CA GLU A 75 -16.19 -7.22 1.68
C GLU A 75 -14.68 -7.36 1.89
N ASP A 76 -14.23 -7.50 3.15
CA ASP A 76 -12.82 -7.71 3.48
C ASP A 76 -12.28 -9.00 2.85
N VAL A 77 -13.08 -10.08 2.93
CA VAL A 77 -12.74 -11.35 2.27
C VAL A 77 -12.57 -11.14 0.77
N LYS A 78 -13.51 -10.45 0.12
CA LYS A 78 -13.44 -10.16 -1.30
C LYS A 78 -12.21 -9.32 -1.65
N LYS A 79 -11.99 -8.22 -0.93
CA LYS A 79 -10.82 -7.33 -1.14
C LYS A 79 -9.50 -8.08 -0.94
N THR A 80 -9.42 -8.93 0.09
CA THR A 80 -8.23 -9.76 0.34
C THR A 80 -8.03 -10.81 -0.74
N THR A 81 -9.10 -11.43 -1.26
CA THR A 81 -9.02 -12.39 -2.38
C THR A 81 -8.49 -11.71 -3.65
N ASP A 82 -9.00 -10.51 -3.96
CA ASP A 82 -8.67 -9.75 -5.17
C ASP A 82 -7.32 -8.98 -5.05
N ALA A 83 -6.70 -8.95 -3.86
CA ALA A 83 -5.47 -8.21 -3.62
C ALA A 83 -4.24 -8.87 -4.27
N ASP A 84 -3.37 -8.07 -4.84
CA ASP A 84 -2.05 -8.49 -5.33
C ASP A 84 -1.04 -8.61 -4.17
N VAL A 85 -1.22 -7.81 -3.12
CA VAL A 85 -0.34 -7.77 -1.93
C VAL A 85 -1.18 -7.61 -0.65
N VAL A 86 -0.81 -8.33 0.40
CA VAL A 86 -1.38 -8.17 1.74
C VAL A 86 -0.26 -7.86 2.74
N PHE A 87 -0.40 -6.79 3.50
CA PHE A 87 0.52 -6.42 4.58
C PHE A 87 -0.12 -6.59 5.95
N TYR A 88 0.63 -7.20 6.87
CA TYR A 88 0.23 -7.37 8.28
C TYR A 88 1.38 -7.10 9.23
N ASN A 89 1.06 -6.73 10.48
CA ASN A 89 2.06 -6.37 11.49
C ASN A 89 2.81 -7.58 12.02
N GLY A 90 2.12 -8.65 12.37
CA GLY A 90 2.64 -9.72 13.21
C GLY A 90 2.85 -9.28 14.65
N LEU A 91 3.81 -9.90 15.35
CA LEU A 91 4.09 -9.62 16.77
C LEU A 91 2.83 -9.72 17.65
N ASN A 92 1.94 -10.67 17.36
CA ASN A 92 0.67 -10.93 18.03
C ASN A 92 -0.42 -9.85 17.81
N LEU A 93 -0.26 -8.84 16.94
CA LEU A 93 -1.27 -7.80 16.76
C LEU A 93 -2.58 -8.36 16.21
N GLU A 94 -2.51 -9.17 15.17
CA GLU A 94 -3.68 -9.72 14.48
C GLU A 94 -4.06 -11.12 14.97
N GLU A 95 -3.45 -11.59 16.07
CA GLU A 95 -3.63 -12.95 16.54
C GLU A 95 -4.78 -13.13 17.54
N GLY A 96 -5.24 -12.09 18.20
CA GLY A 96 -6.23 -12.08 19.29
C GLY A 96 -7.28 -13.21 19.22
N ASN A 97 -8.29 -13.07 18.37
CA ASN A 97 -9.28 -14.11 18.12
C ASN A 97 -8.96 -14.99 16.88
N GLY A 98 -7.76 -14.83 16.30
CA GLY A 98 -7.31 -15.56 15.11
C GLY A 98 -7.98 -15.11 13.81
N TRP A 99 -8.50 -13.88 13.77
CA TRP A 99 -9.28 -13.36 12.63
C TRP A 99 -8.47 -13.28 11.35
N PHE A 100 -7.22 -12.80 11.43
CA PHE A 100 -6.38 -12.61 10.25
C PHE A 100 -6.04 -13.95 9.57
N LYS A 101 -5.64 -14.95 10.36
CA LYS A 101 -5.35 -16.28 9.83
C LYS A 101 -6.56 -16.86 9.11
N LYS A 102 -7.76 -16.77 9.70
CA LYS A 102 -9.00 -17.22 9.08
C LYS A 102 -9.31 -16.46 7.79
N LEU A 103 -9.11 -15.14 7.78
CA LEU A 103 -9.32 -14.31 6.60
C LEU A 103 -8.40 -14.74 5.46
N ILE A 104 -7.09 -14.92 5.71
CA ILE A 104 -6.10 -15.32 4.72
C ILE A 104 -6.42 -16.71 4.15
N GLU A 105 -6.82 -17.67 4.99
CA GLU A 105 -7.22 -19.02 4.56
C GLU A 105 -8.46 -18.94 3.64
N VAL A 106 -9.51 -18.21 4.04
CA VAL A 106 -10.74 -18.07 3.25
C VAL A 106 -10.51 -17.31 1.95
N ALA A 107 -9.61 -16.33 1.94
CA ALA A 107 -9.21 -15.57 0.76
C ALA A 107 -8.32 -16.37 -0.20
N GLY A 108 -7.93 -17.60 0.15
CA GLY A 108 -7.06 -18.45 -0.68
C GLY A 108 -5.59 -17.98 -0.72
N LYS A 109 -5.14 -17.29 0.33
CA LYS A 109 -3.78 -16.76 0.47
C LYS A 109 -3.01 -17.40 1.65
N GLY A 110 -3.42 -18.62 2.07
CA GLY A 110 -2.80 -19.32 3.19
C GLY A 110 -1.49 -20.03 2.86
N ASP A 111 -1.08 -20.09 1.60
CA ASP A 111 0.14 -20.76 1.16
C ASP A 111 1.38 -19.88 1.47
N GLU A 112 2.54 -20.53 1.72
CA GLU A 112 3.79 -19.83 2.03
C GLU A 112 4.29 -18.92 0.89
N GLU A 113 3.89 -19.21 -0.35
CA GLU A 113 4.27 -18.41 -1.53
C GLU A 113 3.26 -17.28 -1.83
N ALA A 114 2.15 -17.21 -1.07
CA ALA A 114 1.17 -16.16 -1.27
C ALA A 114 1.77 -14.77 -0.98
N PRO A 115 1.33 -13.71 -1.67
CA PRO A 115 1.86 -12.36 -1.50
C PRO A 115 1.34 -11.71 -0.20
N VAL A 116 1.62 -12.36 0.94
CA VAL A 116 1.27 -11.91 2.29
C VAL A 116 2.55 -11.61 3.05
N TYR A 117 2.76 -10.35 3.41
CA TYR A 117 4.03 -9.85 3.89
C TYR A 117 3.97 -9.34 5.32
N LEU A 118 4.87 -9.87 6.16
CA LEU A 118 5.12 -9.41 7.52
C LEU A 118 5.93 -8.11 7.49
N VAL A 119 5.32 -6.99 7.87
CA VAL A 119 6.00 -5.69 7.84
C VAL A 119 6.99 -5.50 8.99
N SER A 120 6.82 -6.18 10.12
CA SER A 120 7.73 -6.13 11.26
C SER A 120 8.97 -7.03 11.10
N LYS A 121 9.21 -7.61 9.92
CA LYS A 121 10.39 -8.45 9.68
C LYS A 121 11.68 -7.72 10.07
N GLY A 122 12.51 -8.37 10.91
CA GLY A 122 13.77 -7.81 11.40
C GLY A 122 13.63 -6.79 12.55
N VAL A 123 12.43 -6.64 13.09
CA VAL A 123 12.23 -5.96 14.37
C VAL A 123 12.63 -6.90 15.50
N GLU A 124 13.38 -6.39 16.48
CA GLU A 124 13.66 -7.12 17.73
C GLU A 124 12.41 -7.07 18.61
N PRO A 125 11.77 -8.22 18.92
CA PRO A 125 10.55 -8.21 19.71
C PRO A 125 10.85 -7.83 21.17
N ILE A 126 9.97 -7.04 21.77
CA ILE A 126 9.96 -6.77 23.20
C ILE A 126 8.94 -7.72 23.83
N LEU A 127 9.33 -8.40 24.92
CA LEU A 127 8.42 -9.25 25.67
C LEU A 127 7.63 -8.41 26.67
N LEU A 128 6.37 -8.79 26.88
CA LEU A 128 5.53 -8.14 27.89
C LEU A 128 6.01 -8.55 29.29
N GLU A 129 6.12 -7.56 30.21
CA GLU A 129 6.53 -7.79 31.59
C GLU A 129 5.33 -8.04 32.54
N SER A 130 4.12 -8.10 31.99
CA SER A 130 2.89 -8.30 32.78
C SER A 130 2.77 -9.75 33.24
N GLN A 131 2.37 -9.93 34.51
CA GLN A 131 2.21 -11.26 35.10
C GLN A 131 1.29 -12.16 34.29
N GLY A 132 1.82 -13.30 33.82
CA GLY A 132 1.12 -14.28 32.97
C GLY A 132 1.22 -14.03 31.46
N LEU A 133 1.95 -12.99 31.04
CA LEU A 133 2.18 -12.63 29.62
C LEU A 133 3.67 -12.54 29.27
N GLU A 134 4.55 -13.03 30.14
CA GLU A 134 6.01 -12.85 30.03
C GLU A 134 6.63 -13.53 28.78
N GLU A 135 5.86 -14.43 28.14
CA GLU A 135 6.27 -15.07 26.87
C GLU A 135 5.64 -14.42 25.64
N GLU A 136 4.76 -13.44 25.84
CA GLU A 136 4.09 -12.76 24.74
C GLU A 136 4.88 -11.54 24.27
N THR A 137 4.86 -11.28 22.98
CA THR A 137 5.50 -10.10 22.38
C THR A 137 4.59 -8.89 22.41
N ASP A 138 5.17 -7.71 22.70
CA ASP A 138 4.50 -6.43 22.52
C ASP A 138 4.32 -6.15 21.01
N PRO A 139 3.09 -6.05 20.49
CA PRO A 139 2.84 -5.81 19.09
C PRO A 139 3.13 -4.38 18.64
N HIS A 140 3.29 -3.42 19.56
CA HIS A 140 3.31 -1.98 19.28
C HIS A 140 4.69 -1.45 18.83
N ALA A 141 5.42 -2.26 18.08
CA ALA A 141 6.78 -1.94 17.64
C ALA A 141 6.88 -0.65 16.82
N TRP A 142 5.83 -0.25 16.12
CA TRP A 142 5.78 0.98 15.32
C TRP A 142 5.86 2.27 16.14
N LEU A 143 5.68 2.22 17.45
CA LEU A 143 5.87 3.38 18.35
C LEU A 143 7.33 3.85 18.38
N ASP A 144 8.28 2.98 18.03
CA ASP A 144 9.66 3.36 17.75
C ASP A 144 9.83 3.69 16.26
N LEU A 145 10.16 4.94 15.95
CA LEU A 145 10.36 5.41 14.58
C LEU A 145 11.45 4.63 13.83
N ARG A 146 12.43 4.04 14.51
CA ARG A 146 13.43 3.16 13.91
C ARG A 146 12.82 1.87 13.38
N ASN A 147 11.79 1.37 14.03
CA ASN A 147 11.00 0.24 13.51
C ASN A 147 10.07 0.68 12.38
N GLY A 148 9.52 1.91 12.43
CA GLY A 148 8.80 2.51 11.29
C GLY A 148 9.66 2.56 10.02
N ILE A 149 10.96 2.87 10.14
CA ILE A 149 11.91 2.80 9.04
C ILE A 149 12.08 1.36 8.51
N LYS A 150 12.12 0.35 9.39
CA LYS A 150 12.18 -1.06 8.96
C LYS A 150 10.90 -1.46 8.22
N TYR A 151 9.73 -1.08 8.72
CA TYR A 151 8.44 -1.29 8.07
C TYR A 151 8.42 -0.68 6.67
N THR A 152 8.86 0.57 6.53
CA THR A 152 8.96 1.27 5.25
C THR A 152 9.80 0.49 4.24
N LYS A 153 10.97 -0.02 4.65
CA LYS A 153 11.85 -0.82 3.80
C LYS A 153 11.20 -2.15 3.40
N ASN A 154 10.56 -2.84 4.35
CA ASN A 154 9.91 -4.12 4.08
C ASN A 154 8.73 -3.96 3.11
N ILE A 155 7.95 -2.90 3.26
CA ILE A 155 6.84 -2.56 2.36
C ILE A 155 7.38 -2.23 0.96
N ARG A 156 8.40 -1.36 0.87
CA ARG A 156 9.06 -1.04 -0.41
C ARG A 156 9.53 -2.31 -1.14
N ASP A 157 10.26 -3.17 -0.44
CA ASP A 157 10.86 -4.37 -1.04
C ASP A 157 9.79 -5.35 -1.53
N ALA A 158 8.68 -5.46 -0.81
CA ALA A 158 7.53 -6.27 -1.21
C ALA A 158 6.81 -5.68 -2.44
N LEU A 159 6.58 -4.35 -2.46
CA LEU A 159 5.97 -3.69 -3.62
C LEU A 159 6.84 -3.84 -4.87
N ILE A 160 8.15 -3.67 -4.76
CA ILE A 160 9.09 -3.87 -5.88
C ILE A 160 9.02 -5.33 -6.40
N LYS A 161 8.92 -6.30 -5.50
CA LYS A 161 8.85 -7.71 -5.88
C LYS A 161 7.58 -8.04 -6.69
N GLU A 162 6.44 -7.49 -6.29
CA GLU A 162 5.14 -7.78 -6.90
C GLU A 162 4.82 -6.83 -8.08
N ASP A 163 5.46 -5.65 -8.14
CA ASP A 163 5.28 -4.66 -9.21
C ASP A 163 6.61 -3.99 -9.57
N PRO A 164 7.52 -4.71 -10.24
CA PRO A 164 8.84 -4.23 -10.57
C PRO A 164 8.84 -3.08 -11.60
N GLU A 165 7.76 -2.89 -12.34
CA GLU A 165 7.64 -1.80 -13.31
C GLU A 165 7.62 -0.42 -12.62
N ASN A 166 7.14 -0.35 -11.38
CA ASN A 166 7.07 0.85 -10.57
C ASN A 166 8.19 0.97 -9.51
N GLU A 167 9.28 0.16 -9.60
CA GLU A 167 10.40 0.14 -8.65
C GLU A 167 10.91 1.54 -8.31
N ASN A 168 11.15 2.39 -9.34
CA ASN A 168 11.69 3.74 -9.12
C ASN A 168 10.78 4.60 -8.24
N ILE A 169 9.46 4.49 -8.40
CA ILE A 169 8.46 5.20 -7.58
C ILE A 169 8.58 4.76 -6.12
N TYR A 170 8.64 3.46 -5.90
CA TYR A 170 8.69 2.89 -4.55
C TYR A 170 9.99 3.22 -3.83
N VAL A 171 11.12 3.20 -4.55
CA VAL A 171 12.43 3.58 -3.99
C VAL A 171 12.47 5.05 -3.63
N GLU A 172 12.10 5.96 -4.55
CA GLU A 172 12.12 7.39 -4.31
C GLU A 172 11.22 7.79 -3.13
N ASN A 173 9.99 7.29 -3.12
CA ASN A 173 9.03 7.57 -2.06
C ASN A 173 9.48 7.01 -0.71
N ALA A 174 10.01 5.78 -0.67
CA ALA A 174 10.50 5.18 0.56
C ALA A 174 11.70 5.94 1.12
N ASP A 175 12.65 6.35 0.28
CA ASP A 175 13.81 7.11 0.72
C ASP A 175 13.40 8.48 1.30
N GLN A 176 12.44 9.16 0.67
CA GLN A 176 11.89 10.41 1.19
C GLN A 176 11.20 10.19 2.54
N TYR A 177 10.36 9.18 2.66
CA TYR A 177 9.64 8.90 3.91
C TYR A 177 10.58 8.46 5.05
N ILE A 178 11.63 7.68 4.73
CA ILE A 178 12.67 7.31 5.69
C ILE A 178 13.42 8.55 6.21
N LEU A 179 13.71 9.51 5.34
CA LEU A 179 14.32 10.78 5.75
C LEU A 179 13.43 11.54 6.74
N GLU A 180 12.14 11.66 6.45
CA GLU A 180 11.16 12.31 7.33
C GLU A 180 11.05 11.62 8.71
N LEU A 181 11.00 10.27 8.72
CA LEU A 181 10.99 9.50 9.97
C LEU A 181 12.28 9.68 10.77
N THR A 182 13.43 9.77 10.09
CA THR A 182 14.73 9.98 10.73
C THR A 182 14.79 11.35 11.38
N GLU A 183 14.41 12.40 10.66
CA GLU A 183 14.35 13.76 11.21
C GLU A 183 13.37 13.87 12.39
N LEU A 184 12.21 13.18 12.31
CA LEU A 184 11.25 13.15 13.40
C LEU A 184 11.83 12.44 14.63
N HIS A 185 12.56 11.35 14.42
CA HIS A 185 13.24 10.62 15.50
C HIS A 185 14.27 11.51 16.22
N GLU A 186 15.12 12.21 15.47
CA GLU A 186 16.13 13.12 16.01
C GLU A 186 15.48 14.25 16.82
N LYS A 187 14.43 14.87 16.28
CA LYS A 187 13.66 15.90 16.99
C LYS A 187 13.00 15.37 18.27
N ALA A 188 12.50 14.13 18.25
CA ALA A 188 11.92 13.50 19.44
C ALA A 188 12.97 13.27 20.53
N ILE A 189 14.13 12.73 20.18
CA ILE A 189 15.26 12.53 21.09
C ILE A 189 15.71 13.87 21.70
N GLU A 190 15.90 14.91 20.88
CA GLU A 190 16.27 16.26 21.35
C GLU A 190 15.27 16.78 22.40
N ARG A 191 13.97 16.66 22.13
CA ARG A 191 12.91 17.13 23.05
C ARG A 191 12.88 16.32 24.34
N ILE A 192 13.01 15.00 24.26
CA ILE A 192 12.99 14.12 25.44
C ILE A 192 14.22 14.38 26.31
N SER A 193 15.40 14.60 25.71
CA SER A 193 16.63 14.90 26.46
C SER A 193 16.59 16.17 27.30
N THR A 194 15.62 17.06 27.04
CA THR A 194 15.39 18.27 27.86
C THR A 194 14.51 18.04 29.10
N ILE A 195 13.92 16.83 29.20
CA ILE A 195 13.07 16.49 30.35
C ILE A 195 13.98 16.02 31.49
N ASP A 196 13.84 16.64 32.67
CA ASP A 196 14.56 16.26 33.86
C ASP A 196 14.16 14.82 34.29
N GLU A 197 15.15 13.93 34.42
CA GLU A 197 14.93 12.53 34.78
C GLU A 197 14.24 12.36 36.18
N ASN A 198 14.14 13.41 36.97
CA ASN A 198 13.51 13.44 38.29
C ASN A 198 12.08 14.00 38.29
N LYS A 199 11.45 14.16 37.14
CA LYS A 199 10.05 14.52 36.98
C LYS A 199 9.29 13.39 36.31
#